data_93ec80c470fc2a9a6c7eba72326c1eb6
#
_entry.id   93ec80c470fc2a9a6c7eba72326c1eb6
#
_cell.length_a   1.000
_cell.length_b   1.000
_cell.length_c   1.000
_cell.angle_alpha   90.00
_cell.angle_beta   90.00
_cell.angle_gamma   90.00
#
_symmetry.space_group_name_H-M   'P 1'
#
loop_
_entity.id
_entity.type
_entity.pdbx_description
1 polymer ?
#
loop_
_entity_poly.entity_id
_entity_poly.type
_entity_poly.pdbx_seq_one_letter_code
_entity_poly.pdbx_strand_id
1 'polypeptide(L)'
;MATMRQMAQFEMGVVFAALLCVQALHAEEQPSYRVIPLPVPSHVILEVTGLTAIGDGKVAAATRRGEVWIVHNAYDNPPRALRFSRFAYGLHEPLGLVQVDNAFFVTQRTELTRIRDRDQDGEADEYITVAKGWGVTGNYHEYAYGPRLDRAGNFWLTLNIGMDKNALGPHTWRGWGIRVSPRGRITPVCAGMRSPCGLGANADGDMFYTDQQGRWFGTNGLFHLQQGAFYGHPESLRAEDLVNSDVVAPKKLPEGKTVAEVARLVPSYRLPAVWFPYEKVGRSVTDIACDQTGGRYGPFSSQLFVGGFVHSEVFRVALEKVRGEYQGACFRFLSGFQAGIVRLAWGEDGSLFAGETNRGWNSRGTRSYGLERVVWTGRELFAVRTVRARSDGFLIEFTSALDVESAARKTNYSLKSYTYTYHSRYGSPEVDTRQLAVTRARVSQDRMRARIEVDGLREGYVHELDLRALRSAQGHELDHGCAYYTLNRIPSP
;
A
#
# COMPACT_ATOMS: atom_id res chain seq x y z
N MET A 1 -83.47 -15.40 8.77
CA MET A 1 -82.20 -15.09 9.40
C MET A 1 -81.16 -16.16 9.00
N ALA A 2 -80.84 -16.28 7.72
CA ALA A 2 -79.88 -17.19 7.25
C ALA A 2 -79.36 -16.80 5.84
N THR A 3 -78.90 -15.59 5.63
CA THR A 3 -78.43 -15.08 4.32
C THR A 3 -77.32 -14.03 4.43
N MET A 4 -76.62 -13.91 5.56
CA MET A 4 -75.60 -12.89 5.74
C MET A 4 -74.24 -13.46 6.23
N ARG A 5 -73.97 -14.75 6.08
CA ARG A 5 -72.69 -15.38 6.54
C ARG A 5 -71.86 -16.03 5.45
N GLN A 6 -72.22 -15.95 4.17
CA GLN A 6 -71.48 -16.60 3.07
C GLN A 6 -70.77 -15.64 2.13
N MET A 7 -70.89 -14.30 2.30
CA MET A 7 -70.12 -13.36 1.44
C MET A 7 -68.84 -12.80 2.09
N ALA A 8 -68.57 -13.10 3.34
CA ALA A 8 -67.36 -12.58 4.01
C ALA A 8 -66.14 -13.53 3.97
N GLN A 9 -66.25 -14.71 3.37
CA GLN A 9 -65.12 -15.67 3.29
C GLN A 9 -64.46 -15.75 1.91
N PHE A 10 -64.99 -15.05 0.89
CA PHE A 10 -64.40 -15.09 -0.46
C PHE A 10 -63.45 -13.89 -0.78
N GLU A 11 -63.51 -12.81 -0.01
CA GLU A 11 -62.64 -11.66 -0.24
C GLU A 11 -61.32 -11.70 0.57
N MET A 12 -61.21 -12.58 1.58
CA MET A 12 -60.01 -12.71 2.41
C MET A 12 -58.96 -13.68 1.83
N GLY A 13 -59.38 -14.47 0.82
CA GLY A 13 -58.49 -15.45 0.16
C GLY A 13 -57.64 -14.90 -0.98
N VAL A 14 -58.08 -13.76 -1.58
CA VAL A 14 -57.38 -13.19 -2.77
C VAL A 14 -56.36 -12.13 -2.36
N VAL A 15 -56.49 -11.51 -1.18
CA VAL A 15 -55.53 -10.50 -0.69
C VAL A 15 -54.27 -11.15 -0.07
N PHE A 16 -54.36 -12.39 0.42
CA PHE A 16 -53.20 -13.12 0.97
C PHE A 16 -52.33 -13.78 -0.11
N ALA A 17 -52.83 -14.04 -1.30
CA ALA A 17 -52.05 -14.60 -2.43
C ALA A 17 -51.30 -13.52 -3.22
N ALA A 18 -51.67 -12.23 -3.11
CA ALA A 18 -50.98 -11.12 -3.77
C ALA A 18 -49.86 -10.51 -2.97
N LEU A 19 -49.73 -10.81 -1.65
CA LEU A 19 -48.62 -10.34 -0.81
C LEU A 19 -47.41 -11.31 -0.73
N LEU A 20 -47.50 -12.48 -1.36
CA LEU A 20 -46.43 -13.48 -1.38
C LEU A 20 -45.59 -13.47 -2.67
N CYS A 21 -45.82 -12.56 -3.60
CA CYS A 21 -45.10 -12.49 -4.88
C CYS A 21 -44.21 -11.27 -5.09
N VAL A 22 -43.90 -10.46 -4.06
CA VAL A 22 -42.97 -9.31 -4.17
C VAL A 22 -41.93 -9.33 -3.03
N GLN A 23 -41.51 -10.47 -2.59
CA GLN A 23 -40.16 -10.62 -2.10
C GLN A 23 -39.33 -11.23 -3.26
N ALA A 24 -39.13 -10.44 -4.32
CA ALA A 24 -37.97 -10.62 -5.16
C ALA A 24 -36.77 -10.52 -4.24
N LEU A 25 -36.21 -11.67 -3.90
CA LEU A 25 -34.89 -11.80 -3.33
C LEU A 25 -33.97 -10.92 -4.17
N HIS A 26 -33.72 -9.71 -3.70
CA HIS A 26 -32.43 -9.08 -3.98
C HIS A 26 -31.43 -10.00 -3.29
N ALA A 27 -30.97 -11.00 -4.02
CA ALA A 27 -29.75 -11.71 -3.64
C ALA A 27 -28.73 -10.60 -3.46
N GLU A 28 -28.35 -10.32 -2.20
CA GLU A 28 -27.26 -9.38 -1.93
C GLU A 28 -26.10 -9.82 -2.80
N GLU A 29 -25.78 -8.99 -3.79
CA GLU A 29 -24.71 -9.31 -4.73
C GLU A 29 -23.44 -9.51 -3.94
N GLN A 30 -22.88 -10.73 -3.94
CA GLN A 30 -21.66 -11.03 -3.20
C GLN A 30 -20.55 -10.07 -3.65
N PRO A 31 -19.81 -9.44 -2.73
CA PRO A 31 -18.73 -8.54 -3.10
C PRO A 31 -17.62 -9.30 -3.84
N SER A 32 -16.91 -8.64 -4.76
CA SER A 32 -15.80 -9.23 -5.50
C SER A 32 -14.64 -9.66 -4.60
N TYR A 33 -14.49 -8.99 -3.46
CA TYR A 33 -13.52 -9.34 -2.42
C TYR A 33 -14.22 -9.48 -1.08
N ARG A 34 -13.82 -10.48 -0.31
CA ARG A 34 -14.32 -10.70 1.04
C ARG A 34 -13.20 -10.60 2.05
N VAL A 35 -13.37 -9.73 3.04
CA VAL A 35 -12.50 -9.61 4.20
C VAL A 35 -12.96 -10.60 5.28
N ILE A 36 -12.07 -11.45 5.74
CA ILE A 36 -12.33 -12.51 6.73
C ILE A 36 -11.51 -12.20 7.97
N PRO A 37 -12.12 -11.72 9.06
CA PRO A 37 -11.43 -11.55 10.32
C PRO A 37 -10.97 -12.89 10.89
N LEU A 38 -9.73 -12.96 11.37
CA LEU A 38 -9.20 -14.12 12.09
C LEU A 38 -9.34 -13.84 13.60
N PRO A 39 -10.19 -14.57 14.31
CA PRO A 39 -10.41 -14.36 15.75
C PRO A 39 -9.12 -14.52 16.56
N VAL A 40 -8.66 -13.45 17.19
CA VAL A 40 -7.48 -13.46 18.05
C VAL A 40 -7.93 -13.80 19.47
N PRO A 41 -7.33 -14.85 20.14
CA PRO A 41 -7.66 -15.21 21.51
C PRO A 41 -7.38 -14.06 22.50
N SER A 42 -8.15 -13.94 23.56
CA SER A 42 -8.06 -12.83 24.53
C SER A 42 -6.72 -12.72 25.26
N HIS A 43 -5.96 -13.82 25.36
CA HIS A 43 -4.63 -13.83 25.96
C HIS A 43 -3.51 -13.42 25.00
N VAL A 44 -3.81 -13.22 23.68
CA VAL A 44 -2.85 -12.79 22.65
C VAL A 44 -3.10 -11.33 22.33
N ILE A 45 -2.07 -10.49 22.48
CA ILE A 45 -2.11 -9.09 22.03
C ILE A 45 -1.37 -8.99 20.71
N LEU A 46 -2.12 -9.15 19.61
CA LEU A 46 -1.57 -9.28 18.26
C LEU A 46 -1.43 -7.90 17.56
N GLU A 47 -0.63 -7.02 18.14
CA GLU A 47 -0.24 -5.74 17.54
C GLU A 47 0.76 -6.00 16.39
N VAL A 48 0.25 -6.38 15.21
CA VAL A 48 1.07 -6.90 14.11
C VAL A 48 2.01 -5.83 13.53
N THR A 49 3.29 -6.15 13.45
CA THR A 49 4.34 -5.28 12.89
C THR A 49 5.28 -6.01 11.93
N GLY A 50 5.16 -7.32 11.82
CA GLY A 50 5.79 -8.17 10.82
C GLY A 50 4.84 -9.29 10.44
N LEU A 51 4.79 -9.70 9.17
CA LEU A 51 3.86 -10.72 8.70
C LEU A 51 4.46 -11.49 7.52
N THR A 52 4.38 -12.83 7.57
CA THR A 52 4.82 -13.69 6.46
C THR A 52 4.07 -15.03 6.47
N ALA A 53 3.70 -15.55 5.31
CA ALA A 53 3.24 -16.92 5.17
C ALA A 53 4.44 -17.87 5.29
N ILE A 54 4.27 -19.01 5.95
CA ILE A 54 5.35 -19.94 6.29
C ILE A 54 5.09 -21.39 5.89
N GLY A 55 4.11 -21.61 5.04
CA GLY A 55 3.72 -22.93 4.59
C GLY A 55 2.73 -23.65 5.51
N ASP A 56 2.24 -24.81 5.07
CA ASP A 56 1.36 -25.70 5.82
C ASP A 56 0.12 -25.01 6.43
N GLY A 57 -0.45 -24.03 5.73
CA GLY A 57 -1.62 -23.30 6.22
C GLY A 57 -1.34 -22.35 7.38
N LYS A 58 -0.08 -21.94 7.57
CA LYS A 58 0.38 -21.11 8.70
C LYS A 58 0.83 -19.74 8.26
N VAL A 59 0.70 -18.78 9.17
CA VAL A 59 1.23 -17.42 9.04
C VAL A 59 2.01 -17.07 10.31
N ALA A 60 3.19 -16.47 10.14
CA ALA A 60 3.96 -15.92 11.27
C ALA A 60 3.73 -14.42 11.37
N ALA A 61 3.48 -13.93 12.58
CA ALA A 61 3.24 -12.53 12.90
C ALA A 61 4.18 -12.04 14.01
N ALA A 62 5.05 -11.07 13.71
CA ALA A 62 5.77 -10.34 14.74
C ALA A 62 4.87 -9.25 15.31
N THR A 63 5.00 -9.00 16.62
CA THR A 63 4.22 -7.98 17.32
C THR A 63 5.11 -6.88 17.84
N ARG A 64 4.58 -5.67 17.93
CA ARG A 64 5.29 -4.53 18.51
C ARG A 64 5.72 -4.77 19.97
N ARG A 65 5.10 -5.72 20.63
CA ARG A 65 5.42 -6.12 22.01
C ARG A 65 6.70 -6.96 22.14
N GLY A 66 7.29 -7.38 21.02
CA GLY A 66 8.52 -8.15 21.00
C GLY A 66 8.32 -9.65 20.92
N GLU A 67 7.22 -10.11 20.36
CA GLU A 67 6.89 -11.52 20.21
C GLU A 67 6.75 -11.88 18.74
N VAL A 68 6.98 -13.16 18.41
CA VAL A 68 6.58 -13.78 17.13
C VAL A 68 5.59 -14.88 17.43
N TRP A 69 4.44 -14.80 16.80
CA TRP A 69 3.35 -15.78 16.91
C TRP A 69 3.18 -16.56 15.62
N ILE A 70 2.95 -17.85 15.72
CA ILE A 70 2.53 -18.71 14.61
C ILE A 70 1.01 -18.89 14.70
N VAL A 71 0.32 -18.50 13.63
CA VAL A 71 -1.12 -18.67 13.46
C VAL A 71 -1.34 -19.88 12.59
N HIS A 72 -1.84 -20.96 13.17
CA HIS A 72 -2.14 -22.22 12.49
C HIS A 72 -3.56 -22.18 11.93
N ASN A 73 -3.80 -22.91 10.85
CA ASN A 73 -5.08 -23.01 10.14
C ASN A 73 -5.60 -21.62 9.70
N ALA A 74 -4.66 -20.72 9.34
CA ALA A 74 -4.96 -19.34 8.98
C ALA A 74 -5.78 -19.21 7.69
N TYR A 75 -5.87 -20.29 6.90
CA TYR A 75 -6.57 -20.33 5.61
C TYR A 75 -7.97 -20.91 5.71
N ASP A 76 -8.40 -21.36 6.87
CA ASP A 76 -9.75 -21.89 7.07
C ASP A 76 -10.83 -20.84 6.73
N ASN A 77 -11.91 -21.30 6.12
CA ASN A 77 -13.03 -20.45 5.76
C ASN A 77 -14.37 -21.17 5.97
N PRO A 78 -15.13 -20.84 7.02
CA PRO A 78 -14.82 -19.88 8.08
C PRO A 78 -13.66 -20.32 8.99
N PRO A 79 -12.98 -19.39 9.68
CA PRO A 79 -11.84 -19.70 10.56
C PRO A 79 -12.33 -20.36 11.86
N ARG A 80 -12.43 -21.70 11.89
CA ARG A 80 -12.99 -22.47 13.00
C ARG A 80 -11.96 -23.10 13.93
N ALA A 81 -10.79 -23.45 13.41
CA ALA A 81 -9.77 -24.21 14.13
C ALA A 81 -8.46 -23.42 14.30
N LEU A 82 -8.55 -22.09 14.40
CA LEU A 82 -7.38 -21.24 14.61
C LEU A 82 -6.67 -21.57 15.92
N ARG A 83 -5.35 -21.74 15.84
CA ARG A 83 -4.49 -21.92 17.01
C ARG A 83 -3.32 -20.94 16.92
N PHE A 84 -3.00 -20.28 18.04
CA PHE A 84 -1.87 -19.38 18.17
C PHE A 84 -0.83 -20.03 19.08
N SER A 85 0.42 -20.15 18.60
CA SER A 85 1.57 -20.56 19.43
C SER A 85 2.63 -19.46 19.38
N ARG A 86 3.19 -19.13 20.54
CA ARG A 86 4.27 -18.16 20.62
C ARG A 86 5.57 -18.87 20.23
N PHE A 87 6.22 -18.34 19.17
CA PHE A 87 7.47 -18.87 18.66
C PHE A 87 8.71 -18.17 19.27
N ALA A 88 8.64 -16.85 19.48
CA ALA A 88 9.76 -16.07 20.01
C ALA A 88 9.24 -14.91 20.88
N TYR A 89 10.09 -14.42 21.79
CA TYR A 89 9.80 -13.27 22.65
C TYR A 89 11.07 -12.52 23.04
N GLY A 90 10.93 -11.39 23.73
CA GLY A 90 12.05 -10.58 24.21
C GLY A 90 12.69 -9.69 23.14
N LEU A 91 12.06 -9.53 22.00
CA LEU A 91 12.53 -8.67 20.92
C LEU A 91 12.22 -7.19 21.20
N HIS A 92 13.11 -6.29 20.73
CA HIS A 92 12.95 -4.84 20.92
C HIS A 92 12.17 -4.20 19.76
N GLU A 93 10.86 -4.07 19.90
CA GLU A 93 9.93 -3.47 18.92
C GLU A 93 10.21 -3.92 17.48
N PRO A 94 10.05 -5.21 17.15
CA PRO A 94 10.30 -5.70 15.81
C PRO A 94 9.30 -5.07 14.82
N LEU A 95 9.79 -4.55 13.68
CA LEU A 95 8.97 -3.89 12.67
C LEU A 95 9.12 -4.51 11.28
N GLY A 96 9.14 -5.83 11.24
CA GLY A 96 9.11 -6.67 10.07
C GLY A 96 9.62 -8.06 10.36
N LEU A 97 9.26 -8.99 9.48
CA LEU A 97 9.53 -10.41 9.61
C LEU A 97 9.62 -11.02 8.22
N VAL A 98 10.68 -11.79 7.96
CA VAL A 98 10.75 -12.68 6.81
C VAL A 98 11.29 -14.04 7.23
N GLN A 99 10.87 -15.08 6.54
CA GLN A 99 11.43 -16.41 6.68
C GLN A 99 12.45 -16.65 5.55
N VAL A 100 13.62 -17.14 5.90
CA VAL A 100 14.63 -17.62 4.97
C VAL A 100 15.08 -18.99 5.45
N ASP A 101 14.89 -20.00 4.65
CA ASP A 101 15.09 -21.39 5.04
C ASP A 101 14.32 -21.71 6.34
N ASN A 102 15.00 -22.27 7.35
CA ASN A 102 14.42 -22.61 8.66
C ASN A 102 14.65 -21.52 9.72
N ALA A 103 14.81 -20.25 9.33
CA ALA A 103 15.02 -19.15 10.27
C ALA A 103 14.12 -17.96 9.97
N PHE A 104 13.73 -17.25 11.00
CA PHE A 104 13.15 -15.93 10.86
C PHE A 104 14.22 -14.85 10.97
N PHE A 105 14.06 -13.79 10.18
CA PHE A 105 14.86 -12.57 10.28
C PHE A 105 13.93 -11.42 10.64
N VAL A 106 14.28 -10.71 11.69
CA VAL A 106 13.47 -9.66 12.30
C VAL A 106 14.29 -8.39 12.42
N THR A 107 13.77 -7.28 11.94
CA THR A 107 14.35 -5.96 12.18
C THR A 107 13.85 -5.41 13.51
N GLN A 108 14.74 -5.28 14.47
CA GLN A 108 14.53 -4.59 15.74
C GLN A 108 15.00 -3.13 15.63
N ARG A 109 14.75 -2.30 16.66
CA ARG A 109 15.19 -0.88 16.66
C ARG A 109 16.66 -0.70 16.36
N THR A 110 17.51 -1.61 16.84
CA THR A 110 18.99 -1.46 16.84
C THR A 110 19.72 -2.48 16.01
N GLU A 111 19.03 -3.54 15.53
CA GLU A 111 19.67 -4.64 14.83
C GLU A 111 18.73 -5.44 13.94
N LEU A 112 19.33 -6.18 13.01
CA LEU A 112 18.72 -7.29 12.28
C LEU A 112 19.10 -8.57 13.01
N THR A 113 18.12 -9.32 13.48
CA THR A 113 18.30 -10.55 14.26
C THR A 113 17.79 -11.76 13.50
N ARG A 114 18.57 -12.82 13.46
CA ARG A 114 18.14 -14.16 13.04
C ARG A 114 17.65 -14.93 14.25
N ILE A 115 16.50 -15.60 14.09
CA ILE A 115 15.85 -16.39 15.14
C ILE A 115 15.63 -17.80 14.61
N ARG A 116 15.96 -18.81 15.40
CA ARG A 116 15.78 -20.23 15.07
C ARG A 116 15.24 -21.01 16.26
N ASP A 117 14.49 -22.03 15.93
CA ASP A 117 14.15 -23.19 16.74
C ASP A 117 15.07 -24.33 16.26
N ARG A 118 16.05 -24.75 17.07
CA ARG A 118 17.04 -25.75 16.71
C ARG A 118 16.65 -27.15 17.12
N ASP A 119 15.95 -27.29 18.22
CA ASP A 119 15.48 -28.58 18.76
C ASP A 119 14.07 -28.96 18.28
N GLN A 120 13.43 -28.07 17.50
CA GLN A 120 12.14 -28.27 16.85
C GLN A 120 10.95 -28.49 17.80
N ASP A 121 11.01 -27.86 18.98
CA ASP A 121 9.91 -27.90 19.96
C ASP A 121 8.80 -26.87 19.69
N GLY A 122 9.04 -25.95 18.73
CA GLY A 122 8.10 -24.91 18.31
C GLY A 122 8.37 -23.54 18.95
N GLU A 123 9.40 -23.41 19.78
CA GLU A 123 9.89 -22.17 20.38
C GLU A 123 11.33 -21.89 19.93
N ALA A 124 11.66 -20.61 19.82
CA ALA A 124 13.01 -20.21 19.38
C ALA A 124 14.01 -20.29 20.55
N ASP A 125 15.10 -21.02 20.32
CA ASP A 125 16.22 -21.18 21.24
C ASP A 125 17.52 -20.50 20.78
N GLU A 126 17.57 -19.98 19.54
CA GLU A 126 18.72 -19.27 19.00
C GLU A 126 18.35 -17.86 18.52
N TYR A 127 19.03 -16.85 19.05
CA TYR A 127 18.92 -15.45 18.66
C TYR A 127 20.30 -14.91 18.29
N ILE A 128 20.52 -14.57 17.02
CA ILE A 128 21.83 -14.09 16.53
C ILE A 128 21.71 -12.74 15.86
N THR A 129 22.46 -11.75 16.34
CA THR A 129 22.62 -10.46 15.65
C THR A 129 23.32 -10.67 14.31
N VAL A 130 22.62 -10.39 13.21
CA VAL A 130 23.16 -10.46 11.84
C VAL A 130 23.87 -9.15 11.48
N ALA A 131 23.25 -8.03 11.81
CA ALA A 131 23.80 -6.70 11.58
C ALA A 131 23.29 -5.71 12.62
N LYS A 132 24.14 -4.78 13.00
CA LYS A 132 23.86 -3.65 13.89
C LYS A 132 24.74 -2.47 13.53
N GLY A 133 24.47 -1.29 14.06
CA GLY A 133 25.35 -0.14 13.85
C GLY A 133 24.63 1.12 13.36
N TRP A 134 23.32 1.08 13.14
CA TRP A 134 22.52 2.30 13.05
C TRP A 134 22.17 2.82 14.44
N GLY A 135 22.25 4.14 14.60
CA GLY A 135 22.07 4.77 15.90
C GLY A 135 20.62 4.87 16.35
N VAL A 136 20.42 4.84 17.66
CA VAL A 136 19.16 5.24 18.33
C VAL A 136 19.49 6.19 19.48
N THR A 137 18.64 7.20 19.70
CA THR A 137 18.83 8.20 20.76
C THR A 137 17.77 8.11 21.86
N GLY A 138 16.82 7.18 21.71
CA GLY A 138 15.64 7.10 22.56
C GLY A 138 14.46 7.93 22.05
N ASN A 139 14.59 8.60 20.90
CA ASN A 139 13.46 9.23 20.25
C ASN A 139 12.43 8.18 19.81
N TYR A 140 11.15 8.41 20.15
CA TYR A 140 10.06 7.47 19.87
C TYR A 140 9.95 7.08 18.40
N HIS A 141 10.23 8.01 17.46
CA HIS A 141 10.08 7.79 16.03
C HIS A 141 11.29 7.16 15.33
N GLU A 142 12.36 6.85 16.02
CA GLU A 142 13.55 6.21 15.44
C GLU A 142 13.33 4.72 15.14
N TYR A 143 12.30 4.41 14.36
CA TYR A 143 12.00 3.06 13.92
C TYR A 143 13.02 2.53 12.89
N ALA A 144 13.11 1.20 12.79
CA ALA A 144 13.81 0.50 11.73
C ALA A 144 12.84 -0.50 11.10
N TYR A 145 12.50 -0.32 9.82
CA TYR A 145 11.54 -1.14 9.10
C TYR A 145 12.22 -2.12 8.16
N GLY A 146 11.52 -3.17 7.81
CA GLY A 146 12.02 -4.32 7.08
C GLY A 146 12.20 -5.53 8.03
N PRO A 147 12.90 -6.60 7.60
CA PRO A 147 13.60 -6.69 6.34
C PRO A 147 12.68 -7.06 5.16
N ARG A 148 13.12 -6.73 3.95
CA ARG A 148 12.65 -7.35 2.72
C ARG A 148 13.84 -7.86 1.92
N LEU A 149 13.67 -9.00 1.27
CA LEU A 149 14.75 -9.60 0.47
C LEU A 149 14.72 -9.08 -0.96
N ASP A 150 15.91 -8.78 -1.49
CA ASP A 150 16.09 -8.65 -2.93
C ASP A 150 16.38 -10.02 -3.58
N ARG A 151 16.43 -10.06 -4.91
CA ARG A 151 16.72 -11.29 -5.67
C ARG A 151 18.11 -11.87 -5.42
N ALA A 152 19.04 -11.07 -4.88
CA ALA A 152 20.39 -11.51 -4.51
C ALA A 152 20.48 -12.00 -3.06
N GLY A 153 19.37 -12.04 -2.32
CA GLY A 153 19.29 -12.47 -0.93
C GLY A 153 19.77 -11.43 0.07
N ASN A 154 19.95 -10.17 -0.32
CA ASN A 154 20.24 -9.12 0.64
C ASN A 154 18.97 -8.65 1.34
N PHE A 155 19.12 -8.25 2.58
CA PHE A 155 18.05 -7.65 3.38
C PHE A 155 18.05 -6.13 3.19
N TRP A 156 16.90 -5.59 2.82
CA TRP A 156 16.68 -4.15 2.73
C TRP A 156 15.97 -3.66 3.98
N LEU A 157 16.45 -2.54 4.54
CA LEU A 157 15.88 -1.86 5.69
C LEU A 157 15.75 -0.38 5.40
N THR A 158 14.78 0.26 6.04
CA THR A 158 14.59 1.71 6.01
C THR A 158 14.55 2.24 7.43
N LEU A 159 15.24 3.35 7.67
CA LEU A 159 15.46 3.91 9.00
C LEU A 159 14.75 5.26 9.14
N ASN A 160 13.80 5.34 10.05
CA ASN A 160 13.05 6.56 10.35
C ASN A 160 13.96 7.60 11.00
N ILE A 161 13.73 8.88 10.70
CA ILE A 161 14.38 9.98 11.44
C ILE A 161 13.79 10.13 12.84
N GLY A 162 14.53 10.76 13.75
CA GLY A 162 13.95 11.32 14.97
C GLY A 162 13.11 12.57 14.64
N MET A 163 11.89 12.69 15.16
CA MET A 163 10.98 13.76 14.76
C MET A 163 10.94 14.96 15.68
N ASP A 164 11.54 14.89 16.85
CA ASP A 164 11.56 15.95 17.83
C ASP A 164 12.89 16.69 17.87
N LYS A 165 12.86 17.97 18.22
CA LYS A 165 14.05 18.83 18.33
C LYS A 165 15.09 18.34 19.36
N ASN A 166 14.72 17.38 20.19
CA ASN A 166 15.54 16.83 21.28
C ASN A 166 16.14 15.46 20.96
N ALA A 167 16.23 15.07 19.69
CA ALA A 167 16.97 13.87 19.31
C ALA A 167 18.45 14.09 19.65
N LEU A 168 18.90 13.52 20.76
CA LEU A 168 20.25 13.66 21.28
C LEU A 168 21.09 12.44 20.88
N GLY A 169 22.27 12.65 20.32
CA GLY A 169 23.30 11.63 20.13
C GLY A 169 23.58 11.22 18.68
N PRO A 170 24.43 10.24 18.45
CA PRO A 170 24.80 9.76 17.11
C PRO A 170 23.60 9.09 16.43
N HIS A 171 23.26 9.58 15.26
CA HIS A 171 22.10 9.10 14.50
C HIS A 171 22.51 8.39 13.21
N THR A 172 23.48 7.55 13.27
CA THR A 172 24.02 6.87 12.08
C THR A 172 22.89 6.34 11.21
N TRP A 173 22.88 6.79 9.95
CA TRP A 173 21.94 6.43 8.89
C TRP A 173 20.45 6.63 9.18
N ARG A 174 20.05 7.50 10.10
CA ARG A 174 18.64 7.87 10.25
C ARG A 174 18.16 8.67 9.03
N GLY A 175 16.99 8.27 8.49
CA GLY A 175 16.48 8.78 7.22
C GLY A 175 17.12 8.12 5.99
N TRP A 176 17.70 6.92 6.13
CA TRP A 176 18.37 6.16 5.08
C TRP A 176 17.66 4.86 4.74
N GLY A 177 17.78 4.46 3.46
CA GLY A 177 17.63 3.08 3.03
C GLY A 177 18.98 2.39 3.03
N ILE A 178 19.08 1.26 3.73
CA ILE A 178 20.29 0.45 3.83
C ILE A 178 20.06 -0.98 3.32
N ARG A 179 21.12 -1.59 2.84
CA ARG A 179 21.13 -2.98 2.39
C ARG A 179 22.12 -3.77 3.24
N VAL A 180 21.68 -4.91 3.77
CA VAL A 180 22.48 -5.81 4.58
C VAL A 180 22.69 -7.11 3.82
N SER A 181 23.93 -7.50 3.58
CA SER A 181 24.23 -8.78 2.95
C SER A 181 23.88 -9.95 3.88
N PRO A 182 23.73 -11.20 3.37
CA PRO A 182 23.53 -12.38 4.22
C PRO A 182 24.62 -12.59 5.29
N ARG A 183 25.80 -11.99 5.08
CA ARG A 183 26.93 -12.02 6.04
C ARG A 183 26.97 -10.83 6.99
N GLY A 184 25.92 -9.99 7.03
CA GLY A 184 25.78 -8.86 7.94
C GLY A 184 26.52 -7.58 7.51
N ARG A 185 27.11 -7.50 6.30
CA ARG A 185 27.72 -6.25 5.80
C ARG A 185 26.65 -5.25 5.41
N ILE A 186 26.66 -4.09 6.05
CA ILE A 186 25.77 -2.96 5.76
C ILE A 186 26.33 -2.14 4.60
N THR A 187 25.45 -1.75 3.68
CA THR A 187 25.73 -0.81 2.60
C THR A 187 24.67 0.29 2.62
N PRO A 188 25.03 1.56 2.86
CA PRO A 188 24.11 2.68 2.71
C PRO A 188 23.76 2.86 1.22
N VAL A 189 22.48 3.03 0.91
CA VAL A 189 22.00 3.08 -0.48
C VAL A 189 21.53 4.47 -0.85
N CYS A 190 20.68 5.07 -0.04
CA CYS A 190 20.00 6.33 -0.34
C CYS A 190 19.60 7.03 0.95
N ALA A 191 19.40 8.35 0.86
CA ALA A 191 19.07 9.22 1.99
C ALA A 191 17.83 10.07 1.72
N GLY A 192 17.39 10.82 2.70
CA GLY A 192 16.30 11.79 2.54
C GLY A 192 14.94 11.24 2.89
N MET A 193 14.85 10.11 3.55
CA MET A 193 13.62 9.53 4.07
C MET A 193 13.17 10.21 5.36
N ARG A 194 11.86 10.24 5.60
CA ARG A 194 11.28 10.79 6.83
C ARG A 194 10.71 9.68 7.72
N SER A 195 9.67 9.02 7.25
CA SER A 195 8.94 7.96 7.96
C SER A 195 8.65 6.79 7.01
N PRO A 196 9.69 6.07 6.59
CA PRO A 196 9.64 5.07 5.51
C PRO A 196 9.09 3.73 6.01
N CYS A 197 7.78 3.65 6.30
CA CYS A 197 7.15 2.50 6.95
C CYS A 197 7.04 1.27 6.04
N GLY A 198 6.69 1.44 4.77
CA GLY A 198 6.50 0.34 3.83
C GLY A 198 7.75 0.05 3.01
N LEU A 199 8.00 -1.23 2.76
CA LEU A 199 9.13 -1.70 1.96
C LEU A 199 8.72 -2.95 1.17
N GLY A 200 8.92 -2.96 -0.14
CA GLY A 200 8.55 -4.08 -1.00
C GLY A 200 9.15 -3.98 -2.39
N ALA A 201 9.11 -5.08 -3.15
CA ALA A 201 9.54 -5.12 -4.53
C ALA A 201 8.34 -5.13 -5.50
N ASN A 202 8.54 -4.61 -6.71
CA ASN A 202 7.62 -4.85 -7.82
C ASN A 202 7.83 -6.23 -8.47
N ALA A 203 7.08 -6.56 -9.50
CA ALA A 203 7.22 -7.84 -10.21
C ALA A 203 8.58 -8.03 -10.88
N ASP A 204 9.27 -6.95 -11.24
CA ASP A 204 10.61 -6.98 -11.82
C ASP A 204 11.71 -7.17 -10.77
N GLY A 205 11.38 -7.03 -9.47
CA GLY A 205 12.32 -7.13 -8.34
C GLY A 205 12.97 -5.80 -7.97
N ASP A 206 12.56 -4.69 -8.58
CA ASP A 206 13.00 -3.36 -8.17
C ASP A 206 12.35 -3.00 -6.82
N MET A 207 13.15 -2.46 -5.90
CA MET A 207 12.74 -2.18 -4.53
C MET A 207 12.10 -0.81 -4.39
N PHE A 208 11.02 -0.74 -3.63
CA PHE A 208 10.27 0.48 -3.34
C PHE A 208 10.05 0.65 -1.85
N TYR A 209 9.87 1.90 -1.43
CA TYR A 209 9.40 2.22 -0.10
C TYR A 209 8.26 3.24 -0.14
N THR A 210 7.43 3.25 0.90
CA THR A 210 6.43 4.30 1.12
C THR A 210 6.94 5.29 2.16
N ASP A 211 6.69 6.59 1.95
CA ASP A 211 6.93 7.61 2.96
C ASP A 211 5.67 8.43 3.23
N GLN A 212 5.58 8.96 4.44
CA GLN A 212 4.39 9.64 4.93
C GLN A 212 4.51 11.15 4.78
N GLN A 213 3.34 11.82 4.60
CA GLN A 213 3.25 13.27 4.66
C GLN A 213 3.91 13.82 5.94
N GLY A 214 4.63 14.93 5.80
CA GLY A 214 5.25 15.60 6.93
C GLY A 214 6.17 16.74 6.51
N ARG A 215 7.12 17.08 7.35
CA ARG A 215 8.15 18.07 7.02
C ARG A 215 8.92 17.59 5.80
N TRP A 216 9.10 18.45 4.81
CA TRP A 216 9.74 18.20 3.51
C TRP A 216 9.00 17.22 2.57
N PHE A 217 7.93 16.59 3.05
CA PHE A 217 7.06 15.71 2.27
C PHE A 217 5.66 16.30 2.17
N GLY A 218 5.31 16.83 1.00
CA GLY A 218 4.03 17.50 0.77
C GLY A 218 2.82 16.60 0.98
N THR A 219 2.92 15.34 0.58
CA THR A 219 1.94 14.26 0.79
C THR A 219 2.65 12.92 0.90
N ASN A 220 1.90 11.82 1.05
CA ASN A 220 2.46 10.47 1.05
C ASN A 220 2.96 10.09 -0.35
N GLY A 221 3.93 9.19 -0.43
CA GLY A 221 4.48 8.74 -1.71
C GLY A 221 5.02 7.32 -1.71
N LEU A 222 5.09 6.74 -2.91
CA LEU A 222 5.79 5.50 -3.24
C LEU A 222 7.08 5.86 -3.99
N PHE A 223 8.22 5.46 -3.49
CA PHE A 223 9.53 5.82 -4.02
C PHE A 223 10.30 4.59 -4.47
N HIS A 224 10.92 4.65 -5.65
CA HIS A 224 11.85 3.64 -6.12
C HIS A 224 13.20 3.81 -5.43
N LEU A 225 13.69 2.78 -4.74
CA LEU A 225 14.98 2.78 -4.05
C LEU A 225 16.13 2.72 -5.05
N GLN A 226 16.92 3.79 -5.13
CA GLN A 226 18.03 3.93 -6.08
C GLN A 226 19.33 4.28 -5.34
N GLN A 227 20.44 3.67 -5.76
CA GLN A 227 21.76 3.98 -5.22
C GLN A 227 22.09 5.46 -5.42
N GLY A 228 22.57 6.14 -4.38
CA GLY A 228 22.94 7.55 -4.40
C GLY A 228 21.78 8.56 -4.44
N ALA A 229 20.53 8.11 -4.36
CA ALA A 229 19.37 8.98 -4.39
C ALA A 229 19.17 9.75 -3.08
N PHE A 230 18.62 10.98 -3.21
CA PHE A 230 18.13 11.80 -2.11
C PHE A 230 16.63 12.04 -2.28
N TYR A 231 15.83 11.72 -1.25
CA TYR A 231 14.37 11.79 -1.30
C TYR A 231 13.74 13.02 -0.63
N GLY A 232 14.58 13.93 -0.08
CA GLY A 232 14.12 15.26 0.29
C GLY A 232 14.31 15.66 1.74
N HIS A 233 14.39 14.75 2.73
CA HIS A 233 14.54 15.16 4.13
C HIS A 233 16.01 15.47 4.49
N PRO A 234 16.34 16.74 4.82
CA PRO A 234 17.74 17.16 4.99
C PRO A 234 18.42 16.59 6.24
N GLU A 235 17.68 16.21 7.27
CA GLU A 235 18.26 15.67 8.51
C GLU A 235 19.02 14.36 8.31
N SER A 236 18.83 13.67 7.17
CA SER A 236 19.61 12.49 6.80
C SER A 236 21.00 12.81 6.20
N LEU A 237 21.28 14.05 5.85
CA LEU A 237 22.50 14.45 5.13
C LEU A 237 23.61 14.87 6.10
N ARG A 238 23.95 14.02 7.05
CA ARG A 238 25.05 14.25 8.00
C ARG A 238 26.39 13.90 7.36
N ALA A 239 27.42 14.67 7.66
CA ALA A 239 28.72 14.50 7.06
C ALA A 239 29.31 13.09 7.30
N GLU A 240 29.15 12.57 8.52
CA GLU A 240 29.62 11.24 8.91
C GLU A 240 28.93 10.09 8.16
N ASP A 241 27.62 10.26 7.81
CA ASP A 241 26.88 9.24 7.06
C ASP A 241 27.20 9.30 5.56
N LEU A 242 27.63 10.45 5.06
CA LEU A 242 27.95 10.65 3.64
C LEU A 242 29.30 10.07 3.22
N VAL A 243 30.27 9.99 4.15
CA VAL A 243 31.67 9.60 3.84
C VAL A 243 31.77 8.24 3.13
N ASN A 244 30.91 7.29 3.45
CA ASN A 244 30.92 5.93 2.89
C ASN A 244 29.69 5.64 2.02
N SER A 245 29.15 6.65 1.36
CA SER A 245 27.94 6.51 0.53
C SER A 245 28.12 7.19 -0.83
N ASP A 246 27.25 6.81 -1.79
CA ASP A 246 27.19 7.45 -3.12
C ASP A 246 26.21 8.66 -3.10
N VAL A 247 25.65 9.03 -1.95
CA VAL A 247 24.72 10.16 -1.84
C VAL A 247 25.49 11.47 -1.88
N VAL A 248 25.15 12.30 -2.87
CA VAL A 248 25.71 13.65 -2.98
C VAL A 248 24.74 14.64 -2.35
N ALA A 249 25.14 15.24 -1.23
CA ALA A 249 24.37 16.27 -0.57
C ALA A 249 24.22 17.51 -1.48
N PRO A 250 23.01 18.05 -1.64
CA PRO A 250 22.82 19.29 -2.40
C PRO A 250 23.47 20.47 -1.64
N LYS A 251 24.18 21.36 -2.36
CA LYS A 251 24.78 22.56 -1.77
C LYS A 251 23.76 23.49 -1.10
N LYS A 252 22.55 23.51 -1.63
CA LYS A 252 21.43 24.32 -1.12
C LYS A 252 20.11 23.62 -1.48
N LEU A 253 19.20 23.53 -0.53
CA LEU A 253 17.86 23.04 -0.77
C LEU A 253 16.96 24.20 -1.23
N PRO A 254 16.23 24.06 -2.34
CA PRO A 254 15.37 25.12 -2.88
C PRO A 254 14.01 25.11 -2.15
N GLU A 255 13.99 25.44 -0.87
CA GLU A 255 12.78 25.57 -0.06
C GLU A 255 11.80 26.59 -0.65
N GLY A 256 10.51 26.27 -0.63
CA GLY A 256 9.44 27.09 -1.20
C GLY A 256 9.16 26.84 -2.68
N LYS A 257 10.00 26.04 -3.36
CA LYS A 257 9.75 25.61 -4.74
C LYS A 257 8.80 24.42 -4.78
N THR A 258 8.16 24.20 -5.93
CA THR A 258 7.42 22.96 -6.18
C THR A 258 8.39 21.76 -6.24
N VAL A 259 7.91 20.56 -5.87
CA VAL A 259 8.73 19.34 -5.95
C VAL A 259 9.23 19.07 -7.38
N ALA A 260 8.46 19.46 -8.40
CA ALA A 260 8.87 19.39 -9.81
C ALA A 260 10.04 20.33 -10.13
N GLU A 261 10.07 21.53 -9.55
CA GLU A 261 11.23 22.45 -9.67
C GLU A 261 12.44 21.92 -8.89
N VAL A 262 12.23 21.35 -7.70
CA VAL A 262 13.32 20.76 -6.90
C VAL A 262 14.01 19.65 -7.68
N ALA A 263 13.25 18.76 -8.33
CA ALA A 263 13.80 17.68 -9.15
C ALA A 263 14.67 18.16 -10.32
N ARG A 264 14.39 19.36 -10.84
CA ARG A 264 15.23 19.99 -11.89
C ARG A 264 16.47 20.67 -11.34
N LEU A 265 16.38 21.22 -10.12
CA LEU A 265 17.45 22.02 -9.51
C LEU A 265 18.46 21.17 -8.72
N VAL A 266 18.04 20.00 -8.22
CA VAL A 266 18.85 19.13 -7.37
C VAL A 266 19.02 17.78 -8.06
N PRO A 267 20.16 17.50 -8.70
CA PRO A 267 20.37 16.28 -9.51
C PRO A 267 20.24 14.96 -8.74
N SER A 268 20.53 14.94 -7.43
CA SER A 268 20.37 13.75 -6.58
C SER A 268 18.93 13.54 -6.09
N TYR A 269 18.07 14.57 -6.13
CA TYR A 269 16.69 14.46 -5.67
C TYR A 269 15.85 13.60 -6.63
N ARG A 270 15.05 12.71 -6.07
CA ARG A 270 14.13 11.84 -6.82
C ARG A 270 12.69 12.09 -6.41
N LEU A 271 11.84 12.28 -7.41
CA LEU A 271 10.40 12.30 -7.23
C LEU A 271 9.91 10.89 -6.88
N PRO A 272 8.78 10.74 -6.17
CA PRO A 272 8.14 9.44 -6.01
C PRO A 272 7.67 8.91 -7.36
N ALA A 273 7.65 7.60 -7.49
CA ALA A 273 6.99 6.94 -8.62
C ALA A 273 5.48 7.24 -8.63
N VAL A 274 4.88 7.32 -7.43
CA VAL A 274 3.46 7.66 -7.28
C VAL A 274 3.26 8.51 -6.03
N TRP A 275 2.64 9.66 -6.18
CA TRP A 275 2.08 10.44 -5.08
C TRP A 275 0.73 9.86 -4.64
N PHE A 276 0.52 9.77 -3.34
CA PHE A 276 -0.78 9.43 -2.75
C PHE A 276 -1.41 10.71 -2.20
N PRO A 277 -2.38 11.33 -2.93
CA PRO A 277 -3.00 12.56 -2.48
C PRO A 277 -3.70 12.40 -1.14
N TYR A 278 -3.29 13.20 -0.15
CA TYR A 278 -3.71 13.09 1.24
C TYR A 278 -5.24 13.13 1.38
N GLU A 279 -5.82 12.28 2.22
CA GLU A 279 -7.25 12.05 2.43
C GLU A 279 -8.01 11.46 1.21
N LYS A 280 -7.48 11.55 -0.01
CA LYS A 280 -8.10 10.97 -1.22
C LYS A 280 -7.70 9.50 -1.40
N VAL A 281 -6.40 9.21 -1.25
CA VAL A 281 -5.83 7.86 -1.31
C VAL A 281 -4.74 7.75 -0.25
N GLY A 282 -5.03 7.04 0.82
CA GLY A 282 -4.07 6.81 1.89
C GLY A 282 -3.89 8.00 2.84
N ARG A 283 -3.77 7.67 4.11
CA ARG A 283 -3.28 8.54 5.17
C ARG A 283 -2.43 7.69 6.09
N SER A 284 -1.16 8.08 6.28
CA SER A 284 -0.13 7.25 6.91
C SER A 284 0.02 5.91 6.19
N VAL A 285 0.62 5.96 5.01
CA VAL A 285 0.84 4.79 4.14
C VAL A 285 1.85 3.84 4.75
N THR A 286 1.62 2.54 4.56
CA THR A 286 2.41 1.48 5.20
C THR A 286 2.91 0.47 4.16
N ASP A 287 2.84 -0.82 4.44
CA ASP A 287 3.50 -1.90 3.69
C ASP A 287 3.14 -1.99 2.21
N ILE A 288 3.97 -2.68 1.46
CA ILE A 288 3.85 -2.90 0.02
C ILE A 288 3.87 -4.40 -0.24
N ALA A 289 2.84 -4.90 -0.95
CA ALA A 289 2.75 -6.28 -1.41
C ALA A 289 2.46 -6.33 -2.92
N CYS A 290 3.39 -6.83 -3.72
CA CYS A 290 3.19 -7.01 -5.16
C CYS A 290 2.36 -8.26 -5.43
N ASP A 291 1.29 -8.17 -6.22
CA ASP A 291 0.51 -9.34 -6.64
C ASP A 291 1.29 -10.18 -7.65
N GLN A 292 1.83 -11.29 -7.18
CA GLN A 292 2.46 -12.35 -7.97
C GLN A 292 1.68 -13.67 -7.89
N THR A 293 0.38 -13.59 -7.58
CA THR A 293 -0.48 -14.77 -7.39
C THR A 293 -0.86 -15.48 -8.69
N GLY A 294 -0.50 -14.90 -9.85
CA GLY A 294 -0.88 -15.47 -11.15
C GLY A 294 -2.38 -15.35 -11.46
N GLY A 295 -3.02 -14.30 -10.93
CA GLY A 295 -4.45 -14.03 -11.11
C GLY A 295 -5.37 -14.68 -10.07
N ARG A 296 -4.84 -15.39 -9.08
CA ARG A 296 -5.65 -15.99 -7.99
C ARG A 296 -6.28 -14.94 -7.07
N TYR A 297 -5.75 -13.71 -7.07
CA TYR A 297 -6.32 -12.56 -6.34
C TYR A 297 -7.14 -11.63 -7.25
N GLY A 298 -7.47 -12.05 -8.47
CA GLY A 298 -8.31 -11.27 -9.40
C GLY A 298 -7.54 -10.55 -10.50
N PRO A 299 -8.09 -9.46 -11.08
CA PRO A 299 -7.62 -8.90 -12.35
C PRO A 299 -6.43 -7.96 -12.24
N PHE A 300 -5.80 -7.81 -11.06
CA PHE A 300 -4.77 -6.79 -10.81
C PHE A 300 -3.34 -7.34 -10.70
N SER A 301 -3.05 -8.46 -11.38
CA SER A 301 -1.71 -9.07 -11.40
C SER A 301 -0.60 -8.06 -11.65
N SER A 302 0.53 -8.23 -10.95
CA SER A 302 1.72 -7.39 -10.98
C SER A 302 1.54 -5.96 -10.43
N GLN A 303 0.37 -5.62 -9.91
CA GLN A 303 0.17 -4.35 -9.20
C GLN A 303 0.65 -4.44 -7.76
N LEU A 304 0.97 -3.29 -7.18
CA LEU A 304 1.30 -3.19 -5.77
C LEU A 304 0.03 -2.89 -4.97
N PHE A 305 -0.14 -3.63 -3.88
CA PHE A 305 -1.13 -3.34 -2.85
C PHE A 305 -0.42 -2.65 -1.69
N VAL A 306 -0.98 -1.54 -1.23
CA VAL A 306 -0.36 -0.69 -0.20
C VAL A 306 -1.33 -0.51 0.96
N GLY A 307 -0.83 -0.69 2.18
CA GLY A 307 -1.63 -0.48 3.39
C GLY A 307 -1.77 1.01 3.73
N GLY A 308 -2.95 1.37 4.25
CA GLY A 308 -3.25 2.67 4.82
C GLY A 308 -3.62 2.55 6.28
N PHE A 309 -2.83 3.19 7.17
CA PHE A 309 -3.01 3.04 8.61
C PHE A 309 -4.28 3.77 9.11
N VAL A 310 -4.35 5.10 8.91
CA VAL A 310 -5.41 5.90 9.54
C VAL A 310 -6.80 5.57 8.99
N HIS A 311 -6.90 5.29 7.70
CA HIS A 311 -8.19 4.96 7.08
C HIS A 311 -8.56 3.47 7.20
N SER A 312 -7.67 2.61 7.76
CA SER A 312 -7.88 1.15 7.83
C SER A 312 -8.26 0.61 6.45
N GLU A 313 -7.39 0.82 5.46
CA GLU A 313 -7.65 0.54 4.05
C GLU A 313 -6.45 -0.12 3.35
N VAL A 314 -6.73 -0.80 2.27
CA VAL A 314 -5.75 -1.20 1.26
C VAL A 314 -6.09 -0.44 -0.02
N PHE A 315 -5.10 0.13 -0.68
CA PHE A 315 -5.21 0.71 -2.01
C PHE A 315 -4.19 0.08 -2.95
N ARG A 316 -4.34 0.27 -4.25
CA ARG A 316 -3.49 -0.38 -5.24
C ARG A 316 -2.79 0.62 -6.14
N VAL A 317 -1.65 0.19 -6.70
CA VAL A 317 -0.81 0.99 -7.56
C VAL A 317 -0.47 0.20 -8.81
N ALA A 318 -0.74 0.78 -9.98
CA ALA A 318 -0.28 0.29 -11.27
C ALA A 318 0.90 1.15 -11.73
N LEU A 319 2.08 0.54 -11.85
CA LEU A 319 3.31 1.19 -12.27
C LEU A 319 3.58 0.99 -13.77
N GLU A 320 4.29 1.94 -14.34
CA GLU A 320 4.97 1.79 -15.63
C GLU A 320 6.35 2.46 -15.58
N LYS A 321 7.24 2.07 -16.49
CA LYS A 321 8.59 2.66 -16.62
C LYS A 321 8.65 3.46 -17.91
N VAL A 322 8.87 4.77 -17.81
CA VAL A 322 8.95 5.68 -18.94
C VAL A 322 10.30 6.37 -18.91
N ARG A 323 11.07 6.26 -20.01
CA ARG A 323 12.40 6.85 -20.12
C ARG A 323 13.33 6.50 -18.93
N GLY A 324 13.21 5.25 -18.42
CA GLY A 324 14.03 4.75 -17.31
C GLY A 324 13.50 5.08 -15.91
N GLU A 325 12.47 5.92 -15.77
CA GLU A 325 11.87 6.30 -14.48
C GLU A 325 10.52 5.62 -14.25
N TYR A 326 10.26 5.20 -13.02
CA TYR A 326 8.95 4.70 -12.61
C TYR A 326 7.96 5.83 -12.37
N GLN A 327 6.74 5.61 -12.83
CA GLN A 327 5.57 6.44 -12.63
C GLN A 327 4.32 5.58 -12.66
N GLY A 328 3.15 6.13 -12.40
CA GLY A 328 1.92 5.33 -12.47
C GLY A 328 0.74 5.93 -11.73
N ALA A 329 -0.31 5.15 -11.61
CA ALA A 329 -1.54 5.54 -10.97
C ALA A 329 -1.79 4.79 -9.67
N CYS A 330 -2.38 5.47 -8.68
CA CYS A 330 -2.97 4.83 -7.52
C CYS A 330 -4.50 4.92 -7.55
N PHE A 331 -5.13 3.94 -6.89
CA PHE A 331 -6.58 3.75 -6.85
C PHE A 331 -6.99 3.30 -5.45
N ARG A 332 -8.14 3.76 -4.97
CA ARG A 332 -8.77 3.12 -3.79
C ARG A 332 -9.06 1.66 -4.11
N PHE A 333 -9.14 0.83 -3.07
CA PHE A 333 -9.44 -0.58 -3.26
C PHE A 333 -10.38 -1.11 -2.16
N LEU A 334 -9.88 -1.41 -0.97
CA LEU A 334 -10.69 -1.95 0.13
C LEU A 334 -10.53 -1.10 1.39
N SER A 335 -11.60 -0.94 2.15
CA SER A 335 -11.60 -0.25 3.43
C SER A 335 -12.49 -1.00 4.44
N GLY A 336 -12.49 -0.55 5.70
CA GLY A 336 -13.32 -1.14 6.75
C GLY A 336 -12.61 -2.25 7.52
N PHE A 337 -11.28 -2.32 7.49
CA PHE A 337 -10.50 -3.22 8.32
C PHE A 337 -10.62 -2.86 9.81
N GLN A 338 -10.37 -3.87 10.68
CA GLN A 338 -10.61 -3.76 12.13
C GLN A 338 -9.73 -2.71 12.81
N ALA A 339 -8.49 -2.52 12.36
CA ALA A 339 -7.55 -1.53 12.87
C ALA A 339 -6.68 -0.94 11.74
N GLY A 340 -5.68 -0.14 12.09
CA GLY A 340 -4.73 0.43 11.13
C GLY A 340 -3.85 -0.67 10.52
N ILE A 341 -3.83 -0.76 9.19
CA ILE A 341 -3.01 -1.74 8.49
C ILE A 341 -1.54 -1.31 8.56
N VAL A 342 -0.68 -2.23 9.01
CA VAL A 342 0.77 -2.03 9.11
C VAL A 342 1.52 -2.96 8.20
N ARG A 343 1.06 -4.22 8.04
CA ARG A 343 1.74 -5.24 7.23
C ARG A 343 0.80 -5.98 6.32
N LEU A 344 1.31 -6.33 5.16
CA LEU A 344 0.62 -7.13 4.14
C LEU A 344 1.49 -8.34 3.77
N ALA A 345 0.87 -9.51 3.63
CA ALA A 345 1.56 -10.71 3.18
C ALA A 345 0.65 -11.56 2.28
N TRP A 346 1.21 -12.07 1.18
CA TRP A 346 0.50 -13.02 0.33
C TRP A 346 0.46 -14.39 0.98
N GLY A 347 -0.71 -15.00 0.98
CA GLY A 347 -0.92 -16.38 1.33
C GLY A 347 -0.60 -17.32 0.17
N GLU A 348 -0.33 -18.59 0.49
CA GLU A 348 -0.03 -19.63 -0.50
C GLU A 348 -1.18 -19.88 -1.47
N ASP A 349 -2.40 -19.68 -1.04
CA ASP A 349 -3.62 -19.79 -1.84
C ASP A 349 -3.92 -18.55 -2.71
N GLY A 350 -3.07 -17.52 -2.63
CA GLY A 350 -3.24 -16.25 -3.33
C GLY A 350 -4.11 -15.24 -2.60
N SER A 351 -4.56 -15.50 -1.38
CA SER A 351 -5.22 -14.49 -0.55
C SER A 351 -4.22 -13.49 0.03
N LEU A 352 -4.70 -12.30 0.43
CA LEU A 352 -3.88 -11.26 1.04
C LEU A 352 -4.19 -11.19 2.54
N PHE A 353 -3.18 -11.37 3.40
CA PHE A 353 -3.28 -11.14 4.83
C PHE A 353 -2.94 -9.68 5.16
N ALA A 354 -3.74 -9.06 6.02
CA ALA A 354 -3.54 -7.73 6.57
C ALA A 354 -3.31 -7.84 8.08
N GLY A 355 -2.14 -7.40 8.52
CA GLY A 355 -1.77 -7.30 9.92
C GLY A 355 -1.94 -5.87 10.43
N GLU A 356 -2.58 -5.71 11.58
CA GLU A 356 -3.17 -4.46 12.01
C GLU A 356 -2.82 -4.11 13.45
N THR A 357 -2.72 -2.80 13.73
CA THR A 357 -2.63 -2.26 15.09
C THR A 357 -3.05 -0.80 15.14
N ASN A 358 -3.57 -0.36 16.30
CA ASN A 358 -3.79 1.06 16.61
C ASN A 358 -2.76 1.60 17.62
N ARG A 359 -1.70 0.82 17.91
CA ARG A 359 -0.70 1.24 18.88
C ARG A 359 0.10 2.44 18.37
N GLY A 360 0.12 3.48 19.19
CA GLY A 360 0.86 4.72 18.92
C GLY A 360 0.13 5.72 18.04
N TRP A 361 -0.91 5.32 17.32
CA TRP A 361 -1.75 6.19 16.49
C TRP A 361 -3.15 5.64 16.35
N ASN A 362 -4.16 6.48 16.17
CA ASN A 362 -5.53 6.04 15.97
C ASN A 362 -5.83 5.82 14.48
N SER A 363 -6.65 4.80 14.19
CA SER A 363 -7.23 4.57 12.87
C SER A 363 -8.77 4.66 12.92
N ARG A 364 -9.41 4.53 11.77
CA ARG A 364 -10.87 4.42 11.67
C ARG A 364 -11.39 3.05 12.14
N GLY A 365 -10.53 2.05 12.20
CA GLY A 365 -10.88 0.73 12.72
C GLY A 365 -11.21 0.79 14.22
N THR A 366 -12.16 -0.05 14.64
CA THR A 366 -12.73 -0.03 15.99
C THR A 366 -12.02 -0.95 16.99
N ARG A 367 -11.06 -1.77 16.51
CA ARG A 367 -10.27 -2.68 17.33
C ARG A 367 -8.89 -2.10 17.62
N SER A 368 -8.24 -2.57 18.67
CA SER A 368 -6.86 -2.17 18.98
C SER A 368 -5.82 -2.83 18.08
N TYR A 369 -6.14 -3.99 17.54
CA TYR A 369 -5.31 -4.80 16.62
C TYR A 369 -6.18 -5.83 15.91
N GLY A 370 -5.65 -6.42 14.84
CA GLY A 370 -6.32 -7.46 14.07
C GLY A 370 -5.36 -8.21 13.15
N LEU A 371 -5.89 -9.32 12.66
CA LEU A 371 -5.35 -10.04 11.51
C LEU A 371 -6.54 -10.44 10.64
N GLU A 372 -6.57 -9.96 9.41
CA GLU A 372 -7.64 -10.23 8.47
C GLU A 372 -7.08 -10.82 7.17
N ARG A 373 -7.88 -11.68 6.56
CA ARG A 373 -7.55 -12.32 5.28
C ARG A 373 -8.52 -11.85 4.22
N VAL A 374 -8.00 -11.35 3.11
CA VAL A 374 -8.78 -10.90 1.96
C VAL A 374 -8.72 -11.96 0.87
N VAL A 375 -9.88 -12.43 0.44
CA VAL A 375 -10.03 -13.43 -0.64
C VAL A 375 -10.82 -12.85 -1.80
N TRP A 376 -10.39 -13.15 -3.03
CA TRP A 376 -11.18 -12.89 -4.23
C TRP A 376 -12.28 -13.94 -4.36
N THR A 377 -13.51 -13.52 -4.62
CA THR A 377 -14.67 -14.41 -4.70
C THR A 377 -14.87 -15.01 -6.08
N GLY A 378 -14.09 -14.58 -7.07
CA GLY A 378 -14.26 -14.96 -8.47
C GLY A 378 -15.26 -14.08 -9.22
N ARG A 379 -15.95 -13.16 -8.53
CA ARG A 379 -16.88 -12.25 -9.16
C ARG A 379 -16.14 -11.10 -9.86
N GLU A 380 -16.42 -10.91 -11.14
CA GLU A 380 -15.90 -9.77 -11.89
C GLU A 380 -16.38 -8.44 -11.31
N LEU A 381 -15.52 -7.43 -11.36
CA LEU A 381 -15.85 -6.06 -11.01
C LEU A 381 -15.55 -5.16 -12.22
N PHE A 382 -16.29 -4.09 -12.39
CA PHE A 382 -15.97 -3.07 -13.37
C PHE A 382 -15.10 -1.99 -12.71
N ALA A 383 -13.80 -2.04 -12.97
CA ALA A 383 -12.81 -1.15 -12.38
C ALA A 383 -11.78 -0.68 -13.41
N VAL A 384 -11.10 0.42 -13.12
CA VAL A 384 -9.90 0.81 -13.87
C VAL A 384 -8.78 -0.17 -13.53
N ARG A 385 -8.28 -0.91 -14.51
CA ARG A 385 -7.16 -1.83 -14.34
C ARG A 385 -5.83 -1.09 -14.32
N THR A 386 -5.54 -0.27 -15.35
CA THR A 386 -4.32 0.54 -15.44
C THR A 386 -4.61 1.90 -16.08
N VAL A 387 -3.76 2.87 -15.79
CA VAL A 387 -3.65 4.12 -16.56
C VAL A 387 -2.20 4.21 -17.01
N ARG A 388 -1.96 4.40 -18.31
CA ARG A 388 -0.64 4.54 -18.90
C ARG A 388 -0.53 5.87 -19.64
N ALA A 389 0.56 6.59 -19.43
CA ALA A 389 0.82 7.83 -20.15
C ALA A 389 1.05 7.58 -21.66
N ARG A 390 0.71 8.56 -22.45
CA ARG A 390 1.06 8.70 -23.86
C ARG A 390 1.62 10.11 -24.08
N SER A 391 2.27 10.35 -25.20
CA SER A 391 2.84 11.66 -25.51
C SER A 391 1.81 12.80 -25.50
N ASP A 392 0.53 12.48 -25.72
CA ASP A 392 -0.58 13.41 -25.88
C ASP A 392 -1.79 13.10 -24.96
N GLY A 393 -1.64 12.27 -23.92
CA GLY A 393 -2.75 11.91 -23.04
C GLY A 393 -2.55 10.62 -22.27
N PHE A 394 -3.62 9.81 -22.14
CA PHE A 394 -3.60 8.57 -21.39
C PHE A 394 -4.33 7.43 -22.11
N LEU A 395 -3.82 6.21 -21.93
CA LEU A 395 -4.52 4.97 -22.22
C LEU A 395 -5.01 4.37 -20.90
N ILE A 396 -6.31 4.16 -20.79
CA ILE A 396 -6.97 3.63 -19.60
C ILE A 396 -7.47 2.22 -19.93
N GLU A 397 -7.06 1.22 -19.18
CA GLU A 397 -7.53 -0.17 -19.31
C GLU A 397 -8.52 -0.49 -18.19
N PHE A 398 -9.54 -1.28 -18.51
CA PHE A 398 -10.61 -1.67 -17.60
C PHE A 398 -10.63 -3.18 -17.41
N THR A 399 -11.28 -3.64 -16.35
CA THR A 399 -11.41 -5.06 -16.01
C THR A 399 -12.52 -5.76 -16.79
N SER A 400 -13.48 -5.02 -17.34
CA SER A 400 -14.55 -5.50 -18.22
C SER A 400 -14.88 -4.50 -19.32
N ALA A 401 -15.66 -4.94 -20.31
CA ALA A 401 -15.96 -4.14 -21.51
C ALA A 401 -16.76 -2.86 -21.17
N LEU A 402 -16.37 -1.77 -21.82
CA LEU A 402 -17.00 -0.46 -21.72
C LEU A 402 -18.31 -0.38 -22.51
N ASP A 403 -19.27 0.41 -22.02
CA ASP A 403 -20.31 1.00 -22.84
C ASP A 403 -19.68 2.03 -23.80
N VAL A 404 -19.84 1.80 -25.10
CA VAL A 404 -19.15 2.59 -26.13
C VAL A 404 -19.64 4.03 -26.14
N GLU A 405 -20.93 4.26 -25.93
CA GLU A 405 -21.51 5.60 -25.97
C GLU A 405 -20.99 6.46 -24.81
N SER A 406 -21.03 5.93 -23.58
CA SER A 406 -20.52 6.64 -22.42
C SER A 406 -19.00 6.90 -22.50
N ALA A 407 -18.23 5.93 -22.99
CA ALA A 407 -16.78 6.01 -23.04
C ALA A 407 -16.24 6.82 -24.25
N ALA A 408 -17.01 7.03 -25.31
CA ALA A 408 -16.62 7.90 -26.41
C ALA A 408 -16.91 9.40 -26.15
N ARG A 409 -17.71 9.70 -25.12
CA ARG A 409 -18.01 11.09 -24.75
C ARG A 409 -16.86 11.70 -23.96
N LYS A 410 -16.12 12.62 -24.55
CA LYS A 410 -14.99 13.29 -23.88
C LYS A 410 -15.41 14.06 -22.60
N THR A 411 -16.66 14.51 -22.49
CA THR A 411 -17.21 15.18 -21.32
C THR A 411 -17.40 14.27 -20.11
N ASN A 412 -17.32 12.95 -20.29
CA ASN A 412 -17.37 11.96 -19.21
C ASN A 412 -16.00 11.73 -18.54
N TYR A 413 -14.99 12.47 -18.99
CA TYR A 413 -13.65 12.47 -18.40
C TYR A 413 -13.36 13.86 -17.84
N SER A 414 -13.15 13.97 -16.54
CA SER A 414 -12.68 15.20 -15.92
C SER A 414 -11.22 15.01 -15.48
N LEU A 415 -10.38 15.96 -15.83
CA LEU A 415 -8.94 15.89 -15.54
C LEU A 415 -8.47 17.19 -14.91
N LYS A 416 -7.79 17.08 -13.78
CA LYS A 416 -7.01 18.20 -13.22
C LYS A 416 -5.60 17.76 -12.89
N SER A 417 -4.65 18.69 -12.91
CA SER A 417 -3.28 18.43 -12.49
C SER A 417 -2.84 19.40 -11.40
N TYR A 418 -2.01 18.93 -10.47
CA TYR A 418 -1.47 19.69 -9.36
C TYR A 418 -0.15 19.08 -8.88
N THR A 419 0.57 19.83 -8.05
CA THR A 419 1.81 19.37 -7.42
C THR A 419 1.86 19.84 -5.96
N TYR A 420 3.01 19.70 -5.30
CA TYR A 420 3.21 20.04 -3.90
C TYR A 420 4.41 20.97 -3.73
N THR A 421 4.41 21.75 -2.65
CA THR A 421 5.54 22.62 -2.28
C THR A 421 6.53 21.86 -1.41
N TYR A 422 7.81 21.98 -1.73
CA TYR A 422 8.91 21.47 -0.94
C TYR A 422 9.30 22.50 0.14
N HIS A 423 9.05 22.19 1.41
CA HIS A 423 9.35 23.11 2.53
C HIS A 423 9.43 22.38 3.87
N SER A 424 10.00 23.05 4.87
CA SER A 424 10.19 22.55 6.24
C SER A 424 8.92 22.42 7.08
N ARG A 425 7.79 22.96 6.63
CA ARG A 425 6.49 22.83 7.30
C ARG A 425 5.89 21.45 7.05
N TYR A 426 4.93 21.05 7.89
CA TYR A 426 4.24 19.77 7.78
C TYR A 426 3.26 19.77 6.60
N GLY A 427 3.45 18.84 5.65
CA GLY A 427 2.58 18.65 4.49
C GLY A 427 2.52 19.88 3.56
N SER A 428 1.87 19.74 2.44
CA SER A 428 1.57 20.80 1.49
C SER A 428 0.15 20.64 0.96
N PRO A 429 -0.60 21.73 0.78
CA PRO A 429 -1.80 21.67 -0.06
C PRO A 429 -1.44 21.35 -1.50
N GLU A 430 -2.42 20.94 -2.28
CA GLU A 430 -2.32 20.87 -3.74
C GLU A 430 -2.08 22.29 -4.28
N VAL A 431 -0.99 22.50 -4.98
CA VAL A 431 -0.61 23.81 -5.55
C VAL A 431 -0.50 23.77 -7.07
N ASP A 432 -0.54 24.93 -7.71
CA ASP A 432 -0.51 25.07 -9.18
C ASP A 432 -1.53 24.15 -9.87
N THR A 433 -2.72 24.11 -9.30
CA THR A 433 -3.83 23.29 -9.80
C THR A 433 -4.36 23.86 -11.12
N ARG A 434 -4.50 23.00 -12.13
CA ARG A 434 -5.09 23.34 -13.44
C ARG A 434 -6.09 22.28 -13.87
N GLN A 435 -7.23 22.74 -14.36
CA GLN A 435 -8.14 21.88 -15.12
C GLN A 435 -7.55 21.65 -16.50
N LEU A 436 -7.48 20.39 -16.94
CA LEU A 436 -6.97 20.02 -18.25
C LEU A 436 -8.11 19.64 -19.19
N ALA A 437 -8.03 20.08 -20.45
CA ALA A 437 -9.04 19.77 -21.43
C ALA A 437 -8.81 18.38 -22.03
N VAL A 438 -9.80 17.51 -21.96
CA VAL A 438 -9.86 16.29 -22.75
C VAL A 438 -10.39 16.65 -24.14
N THR A 439 -9.53 16.61 -25.14
CA THR A 439 -9.85 17.03 -26.51
C THR A 439 -10.52 15.91 -27.31
N ARG A 440 -10.19 14.66 -27.00
CA ARG A 440 -10.70 13.47 -27.69
C ARG A 440 -10.76 12.27 -26.78
N ALA A 441 -11.77 11.39 -26.99
CA ALA A 441 -11.86 10.07 -26.38
C ALA A 441 -12.18 9.03 -27.45
N ARG A 442 -11.51 7.89 -27.40
CA ARG A 442 -11.71 6.75 -28.33
C ARG A 442 -11.71 5.45 -27.53
N VAL A 443 -12.62 4.54 -27.89
CA VAL A 443 -12.72 3.20 -27.33
C VAL A 443 -12.05 2.20 -28.27
N SER A 444 -11.31 1.25 -27.71
CA SER A 444 -10.71 0.15 -28.49
C SER A 444 -11.78 -0.81 -29.02
N GLN A 445 -11.44 -1.58 -30.05
CA GLN A 445 -12.37 -2.52 -30.67
C GLN A 445 -12.84 -3.60 -29.70
N ASP A 446 -11.97 -4.06 -28.78
CA ASP A 446 -12.28 -5.01 -27.71
C ASP A 446 -13.07 -4.38 -26.56
N ARG A 447 -13.32 -3.07 -26.59
CA ARG A 447 -13.97 -2.27 -25.57
C ARG A 447 -13.31 -2.30 -24.19
N MET A 448 -12.11 -2.86 -24.08
CA MET A 448 -11.40 -2.96 -22.80
C MET A 448 -10.57 -1.72 -22.48
N ARG A 449 -10.43 -0.79 -23.44
CA ARG A 449 -9.54 0.36 -23.30
C ARG A 449 -10.20 1.65 -23.80
N ALA A 450 -9.94 2.74 -23.10
CA ALA A 450 -10.24 4.09 -23.54
C ALA A 450 -8.93 4.88 -23.72
N ARG A 451 -8.74 5.51 -24.88
CA ARG A 451 -7.66 6.42 -25.18
C ARG A 451 -8.19 7.85 -25.11
N ILE A 452 -7.61 8.67 -24.25
CA ILE A 452 -7.95 10.10 -24.16
C ILE A 452 -6.75 10.95 -24.59
N GLU A 453 -7.02 11.99 -25.38
CA GLU A 453 -6.08 13.05 -25.73
C GLU A 453 -6.32 14.24 -24.80
N VAL A 454 -5.27 14.80 -24.24
CA VAL A 454 -5.33 15.81 -23.17
C VAL A 454 -4.36 16.94 -23.47
N ASP A 455 -4.86 18.17 -23.47
CA ASP A 455 -4.01 19.34 -23.61
C ASP A 455 -3.34 19.70 -22.28
N GLY A 456 -2.04 20.05 -22.34
CA GLY A 456 -1.33 20.63 -21.22
C GLY A 456 -0.84 19.63 -20.17
N LEU A 457 -0.43 18.42 -20.57
CA LEU A 457 0.25 17.46 -19.69
C LEU A 457 1.50 18.09 -19.05
N ARG A 458 1.76 17.79 -17.77
CA ARG A 458 2.85 18.39 -16.99
C ARG A 458 3.71 17.34 -16.27
N GLU A 459 5.01 17.30 -16.57
CA GLU A 459 5.97 16.44 -15.87
C GLU A 459 6.20 16.90 -14.41
N GLY A 460 6.23 15.95 -13.47
CA GLY A 460 6.37 16.19 -12.03
C GLY A 460 5.06 16.53 -11.31
N TYR A 461 3.92 16.27 -11.96
CA TYR A 461 2.58 16.59 -11.44
C TYR A 461 1.72 15.34 -11.29
N VAL A 462 0.80 15.38 -10.33
CA VAL A 462 -0.31 14.44 -10.26
C VAL A 462 -1.38 14.86 -11.27
N HIS A 463 -1.90 13.89 -12.02
CA HIS A 463 -3.05 14.03 -12.89
C HIS A 463 -4.20 13.22 -12.28
N GLU A 464 -5.20 13.91 -11.76
CA GLU A 464 -6.38 13.30 -11.15
C GLU A 464 -7.45 13.14 -12.23
N LEU A 465 -7.79 11.89 -12.52
CA LEU A 465 -8.79 11.50 -13.51
C LEU A 465 -10.09 11.11 -12.76
N ASP A 466 -11.16 11.82 -13.03
CA ASP A 466 -12.52 11.44 -12.61
C ASP A 466 -13.24 10.75 -13.78
N LEU A 467 -13.54 9.47 -13.59
CA LEU A 467 -14.08 8.55 -14.59
C LEU A 467 -15.48 8.03 -14.18
N ARG A 468 -16.09 8.58 -13.12
CA ARG A 468 -17.34 8.07 -12.53
C ARG A 468 -18.54 8.07 -13.50
N ALA A 469 -18.48 8.85 -14.56
CA ALA A 469 -19.53 8.88 -15.60
C ALA A 469 -19.48 7.68 -16.56
N LEU A 470 -18.39 6.89 -16.55
CA LEU A 470 -18.24 5.71 -17.42
C LEU A 470 -19.10 4.55 -16.91
N ARG A 471 -19.54 3.72 -17.83
CA ARG A 471 -20.33 2.51 -17.56
C ARG A 471 -19.72 1.30 -18.25
N SER A 472 -19.93 0.13 -17.68
CA SER A 472 -19.64 -1.12 -18.39
C SER A 472 -20.68 -1.38 -19.49
N ALA A 473 -20.41 -2.32 -20.39
CA ALA A 473 -21.36 -2.75 -21.41
C ALA A 473 -22.67 -3.31 -20.83
N GLN A 474 -22.66 -3.71 -19.56
CA GLN A 474 -23.84 -4.16 -18.79
C GLN A 474 -24.49 -3.04 -17.98
N GLY A 475 -23.98 -1.79 -18.06
CA GLY A 475 -24.50 -0.63 -17.34
C GLY A 475 -23.97 -0.47 -15.91
N HIS A 476 -23.02 -1.30 -15.45
CA HIS A 476 -22.45 -1.17 -14.10
C HIS A 476 -21.63 0.12 -13.96
N GLU A 477 -21.63 0.68 -12.76
CA GLU A 477 -20.76 1.79 -12.38
C GLU A 477 -19.34 1.31 -12.11
N LEU A 478 -18.36 2.21 -12.28
CA LEU A 478 -16.97 1.94 -11.90
C LEU A 478 -16.85 1.79 -10.39
N ASP A 479 -16.27 0.68 -9.98
CA ASP A 479 -15.75 0.53 -8.63
C ASP A 479 -14.55 1.49 -8.45
N HIS A 480 -14.70 2.48 -7.56
CA HIS A 480 -13.71 3.54 -7.36
C HIS A 480 -13.33 4.31 -8.64
N GLY A 481 -14.25 5.10 -9.18
CA GLY A 481 -14.13 5.80 -10.45
C GLY A 481 -13.10 6.94 -10.53
N CYS A 482 -12.15 7.06 -9.58
CA CYS A 482 -11.06 8.04 -9.62
C CYS A 482 -9.69 7.37 -9.71
N ALA A 483 -8.82 7.91 -10.56
CA ALA A 483 -7.43 7.50 -10.66
C ALA A 483 -6.50 8.71 -10.44
N TYR A 484 -5.40 8.52 -9.73
CA TYR A 484 -4.41 9.58 -9.45
C TYR A 484 -3.08 9.18 -10.07
N TYR A 485 -2.79 9.72 -11.24
CA TYR A 485 -1.60 9.38 -12.01
C TYR A 485 -0.47 10.39 -11.76
N THR A 486 0.67 9.93 -11.26
CA THR A 486 1.90 10.73 -11.17
C THR A 486 2.64 10.67 -12.49
N LEU A 487 2.78 11.79 -13.18
CA LEU A 487 3.45 11.90 -14.48
C LEU A 487 4.84 12.50 -14.30
N ASN A 488 5.87 11.65 -14.15
CA ASN A 488 7.26 12.09 -14.00
C ASN A 488 7.92 12.37 -15.36
N ARG A 489 7.57 11.58 -16.37
CA ARG A 489 8.07 11.69 -17.75
C ARG A 489 6.95 11.49 -18.76
N ILE A 490 6.87 12.38 -19.72
CA ILE A 490 6.00 12.20 -20.89
C ILE A 490 6.70 11.22 -21.85
N PRO A 491 6.01 10.13 -22.30
CA PRO A 491 6.57 9.22 -23.31
C PRO A 491 6.90 9.96 -24.60
N SER A 492 7.92 9.49 -25.33
CA SER A 492 8.16 9.96 -26.69
C SER A 492 6.98 9.59 -27.61
N PRO A 493 6.71 10.38 -28.66
CA PRO A 493 5.66 10.12 -29.64
C PRO A 493 5.75 8.74 -30.30
#